data_78d9695ba862bd638fde6fe6091fb4cf
#
_entry.id   78d9695ba862bd638fde6fe6091fb4cf
#
_cell.length_a   1.000
_cell.length_b   1.000
_cell.length_c   1.000
_cell.angle_alpha   90.00
_cell.angle_beta   90.00
_cell.angle_gamma   90.00
#
_symmetry.space_group_name_H-M   'P 1'
#
loop_
_entity.id
_entity.type
_entity.pdbx_description
1 polymer ?
#
loop_
_entity_poly.entity_id
_entity_poly.type
_entity_poly.pdbx_seq_one_letter_code
_entity_poly.pdbx_strand_id
1 'polypeptide(L)'
;MSTVIEGFAVETEDGLIFTVKGLLHPPERVIAYLRYLPDPAGERMRNGVRYRRVYHFAEQETILRTRFPTYLADDPVFGLRLQSVPRQRIRTVYDPRRTLERLGERGPGDPLEADALAVAALLHEAAGVAQTSLGVSGSLMLDLHRPSSDIDLIVYGESASRDVHQALLHLLHEGQARLRRPNPEELATLHAEHRPDTPLSFDAFARLQARKVNELRFRGRETFIRFLKLPEETDEQYGDRRFDPLKQVEIRARVADDRDAIFTPCRYGV
;
A
#
# COMPACT_ATOMS: atom_id res chain seq x y z
N MET A 1 21.23 2.92 7.35
CA MET A 1 20.09 2.07 6.90
C MET A 1 19.15 2.96 6.14
N SER A 2 18.66 2.55 4.96
CA SER A 2 17.64 3.31 4.23
C SER A 2 16.39 3.45 5.10
N THR A 3 15.76 4.62 5.03
CA THR A 3 14.52 4.88 5.78
C THR A 3 13.43 3.94 5.28
N VAL A 4 12.89 3.11 6.18
CA VAL A 4 11.80 2.18 5.88
C VAL A 4 10.48 2.94 6.05
N ILE A 5 9.68 3.01 5.00
CA ILE A 5 8.46 3.84 4.96
C ILE A 5 7.27 3.05 4.39
N GLU A 6 6.10 3.66 4.38
CA GLU A 6 4.87 3.12 3.78
C GLU A 6 5.14 2.50 2.39
N GLY A 7 4.55 1.35 2.17
CA GLY A 7 4.71 0.58 0.93
C GLY A 7 5.86 -0.42 0.93
N PHE A 8 6.85 -0.25 1.81
CA PHE A 8 7.87 -1.26 2.05
C PHE A 8 7.27 -2.50 2.73
N ALA A 9 8.01 -3.59 2.71
CA ALA A 9 7.74 -4.72 3.58
C ALA A 9 9.00 -5.13 4.33
N VAL A 10 8.82 -5.74 5.49
CA VAL A 10 9.91 -6.30 6.28
C VAL A 10 9.64 -7.77 6.58
N GLU A 11 10.65 -8.58 6.44
CA GLU A 11 10.63 -9.99 6.80
C GLU A 11 11.44 -10.19 8.07
N THR A 12 10.88 -10.93 9.02
CA THR A 12 11.50 -11.18 10.32
C THR A 12 12.32 -12.46 10.31
N GLU A 13 13.12 -12.65 11.35
CA GLU A 13 13.87 -13.90 11.60
C GLU A 13 12.92 -15.12 11.69
N ASP A 14 11.70 -14.94 12.17
CA ASP A 14 10.67 -15.97 12.26
C ASP A 14 10.00 -16.26 10.89
N GLY A 15 10.41 -15.57 9.82
CA GLY A 15 9.84 -15.69 8.48
C GLY A 15 8.50 -14.97 8.28
N LEU A 16 8.03 -14.22 9.27
CA LEU A 16 6.82 -13.39 9.12
C LEU A 16 7.10 -12.21 8.22
N ILE A 17 6.15 -11.85 7.35
CA ILE A 17 6.26 -10.69 6.46
C ILE A 17 5.22 -9.67 6.87
N PHE A 18 5.69 -8.44 7.14
CA PHE A 18 4.86 -7.32 7.53
C PHE A 18 4.90 -6.23 6.45
N THR A 19 3.77 -5.61 6.17
CA THR A 19 3.67 -4.42 5.32
C THR A 19 3.82 -3.18 6.19
N VAL A 20 4.78 -2.34 5.87
CA VAL A 20 5.08 -1.11 6.61
C VAL A 20 3.94 -0.10 6.47
N LYS A 21 3.64 0.62 7.55
CA LYS A 21 2.59 1.62 7.64
C LYS A 21 3.11 2.96 8.13
N GLY A 22 2.83 3.99 7.33
CA GLY A 22 3.23 5.37 7.63
C GLY A 22 4.69 5.68 7.31
N LEU A 23 5.05 6.93 7.58
CA LEU A 23 6.38 7.47 7.34
C LEU A 23 7.20 7.57 8.64
N LEU A 24 6.51 7.64 9.78
CA LEU A 24 7.09 7.89 11.09
C LEU A 24 7.05 6.62 11.95
N HIS A 25 8.18 6.27 12.51
CA HIS A 25 8.34 5.08 13.32
C HIS A 25 9.10 5.36 14.60
N PRO A 26 8.82 4.60 15.68
CA PRO A 26 9.68 4.60 16.86
C PRO A 26 11.14 4.29 16.48
N PRO A 27 12.13 4.82 17.21
CA PRO A 27 13.55 4.58 16.90
C PRO A 27 13.92 3.10 16.79
N GLU A 28 13.40 2.26 17.69
CA GLU A 28 13.76 0.84 17.80
C GLU A 28 12.80 -0.11 17.07
N ARG A 29 11.73 0.41 16.46
CA ARG A 29 10.69 -0.42 15.83
C ARG A 29 10.22 0.18 14.52
N VAL A 30 9.61 -0.66 13.68
CA VAL A 30 8.91 -0.26 12.46
C VAL A 30 7.43 -0.60 12.62
N ILE A 31 6.55 0.38 12.53
CA ILE A 31 5.09 0.16 12.52
C ILE A 31 4.75 -0.56 11.22
N ALA A 32 4.20 -1.76 11.33
CA ALA A 32 3.92 -2.60 10.19
C ALA A 32 2.90 -3.68 10.55
N TYR A 33 2.04 -4.06 9.60
CA TYR A 33 0.99 -5.04 9.81
C TYR A 33 1.35 -6.39 9.21
N LEU A 34 1.07 -7.46 9.96
CA LEU A 34 1.30 -8.83 9.51
C LEU A 34 0.55 -9.09 8.19
N ARG A 35 1.27 -9.50 7.16
CA ARG A 35 0.67 -9.76 5.85
C ARG A 35 0.76 -11.21 5.44
N TYR A 36 1.89 -11.86 5.71
CA TYR A 36 2.10 -13.28 5.42
C TYR A 36 2.82 -13.95 6.57
N LEU A 37 2.47 -15.21 6.80
CA LEU A 37 3.21 -16.08 7.73
C LEU A 37 3.48 -17.43 7.08
N PRO A 38 4.60 -18.10 7.42
CA PRO A 38 4.84 -19.48 7.03
C PRO A 38 3.74 -20.39 7.56
N ASP A 39 3.13 -21.17 6.67
CA ASP A 39 2.03 -22.09 6.99
C ASP A 39 2.06 -23.25 6.00
N PRO A 40 2.17 -24.53 6.46
CA PRO A 40 2.15 -25.68 5.56
C PRO A 40 0.90 -25.78 4.68
N ALA A 41 -0.24 -25.26 5.16
CA ALA A 41 -1.49 -25.15 4.39
C ALA A 41 -1.57 -23.88 3.56
N GLY A 42 -0.54 -23.04 3.59
CA GLY A 42 -0.48 -21.76 2.86
C GLY A 42 -0.58 -21.96 1.36
N GLU A 43 -1.25 -21.03 0.73
CA GLU A 43 -1.59 -21.08 -0.70
C GLU A 43 -0.57 -20.37 -1.59
N ARG A 44 0.39 -19.65 -1.02
CA ARG A 44 1.48 -18.97 -1.73
C ARG A 44 2.78 -19.71 -1.48
N MET A 45 3.69 -19.71 -2.45
CA MET A 45 4.97 -20.41 -2.30
C MET A 45 6.12 -19.49 -2.72
N ARG A 46 7.16 -19.44 -1.89
CA ARG A 46 8.42 -18.76 -2.19
C ARG A 46 9.59 -19.56 -1.60
N ASN A 47 10.58 -19.86 -2.42
CA ASN A 47 11.80 -20.59 -2.01
C ASN A 47 11.51 -21.89 -1.24
N GLY A 48 10.48 -22.65 -1.67
CA GLY A 48 10.10 -23.92 -1.04
C GLY A 48 9.28 -23.78 0.25
N VAL A 49 9.04 -22.57 0.73
CA VAL A 49 8.21 -22.30 1.92
C VAL A 49 6.81 -21.87 1.48
N ARG A 50 5.80 -22.49 2.09
CA ARG A 50 4.41 -22.07 1.90
C ARG A 50 4.05 -20.94 2.86
N TYR A 51 3.29 -19.96 2.33
CA TYR A 51 2.84 -18.79 3.07
C TYR A 51 1.32 -18.68 3.00
N ARG A 52 0.71 -18.33 4.14
CA ARG A 52 -0.69 -17.91 4.23
C ARG A 52 -0.77 -16.38 4.30
N ARG A 53 -1.64 -15.81 3.48
CA ARG A 53 -1.95 -14.36 3.52
C ARG A 53 -2.97 -14.11 4.64
N VAL A 54 -2.75 -13.07 5.44
CA VAL A 54 -3.66 -12.63 6.50
C VAL A 54 -4.23 -11.28 6.13
N TYR A 55 -5.54 -11.23 5.94
CA TYR A 55 -6.22 -10.01 5.47
C TYR A 55 -6.78 -9.17 6.62
N HIS A 56 -7.47 -9.81 7.57
CA HIS A 56 -8.26 -9.13 8.57
C HIS A 56 -7.43 -8.75 9.79
N PHE A 57 -7.55 -7.49 10.20
CA PHE A 57 -6.80 -6.95 11.33
C PHE A 57 -7.01 -7.75 12.63
N ALA A 58 -8.26 -8.15 12.93
CA ALA A 58 -8.57 -8.95 14.11
C ALA A 58 -7.88 -10.33 14.11
N GLU A 59 -7.75 -10.95 12.92
CA GLU A 59 -7.00 -12.20 12.77
C GLU A 59 -5.50 -11.98 12.97
N GLN A 60 -4.94 -10.93 12.35
CA GLN A 60 -3.53 -10.55 12.53
C GLN A 60 -3.22 -10.36 14.02
N GLU A 61 -4.05 -9.58 14.71
CA GLU A 61 -3.87 -9.31 16.13
C GLU A 61 -3.96 -10.59 16.98
N THR A 62 -4.90 -11.47 16.68
CA THR A 62 -5.03 -12.75 17.37
C THR A 62 -3.79 -13.63 17.19
N ILE A 63 -3.29 -13.75 15.95
CA ILE A 63 -2.07 -14.50 15.65
C ILE A 63 -0.87 -13.92 16.41
N LEU A 64 -0.69 -12.60 16.35
CA LEU A 64 0.44 -11.96 17.01
C LEU A 64 0.34 -12.10 18.52
N ARG A 65 -0.81 -11.87 19.13
CA ARG A 65 -1.01 -11.97 20.57
C ARG A 65 -0.74 -13.38 21.10
N THR A 66 -1.14 -14.42 20.36
CA THR A 66 -1.05 -15.81 20.84
C THR A 66 0.28 -16.46 20.48
N ARG A 67 0.88 -16.15 19.36
CA ARG A 67 2.07 -16.83 18.85
C ARG A 67 3.33 -15.98 18.79
N PHE A 68 3.18 -14.67 18.59
CA PHE A 68 4.29 -13.76 18.33
C PHE A 68 4.13 -12.40 19.05
N PRO A 69 3.96 -12.40 20.40
CA PRO A 69 3.64 -11.19 21.16
C PRO A 69 4.69 -10.07 21.04
N THR A 70 5.92 -10.41 20.69
CA THR A 70 7.02 -9.45 20.46
C THR A 70 6.68 -8.41 19.36
N TYR A 71 5.77 -8.73 18.44
CA TYR A 71 5.36 -7.82 17.35
C TYR A 71 4.14 -6.96 17.68
N LEU A 72 3.70 -6.98 18.94
CA LEU A 72 2.72 -6.06 19.49
C LEU A 72 3.41 -5.19 20.56
N ALA A 73 3.22 -3.89 20.49
CA ALA A 73 3.77 -2.96 21.50
C ALA A 73 2.81 -1.80 21.76
N ASP A 74 2.76 -1.37 23.01
CA ASP A 74 2.08 -0.14 23.37
C ASP A 74 2.95 1.04 22.93
N ASP A 75 2.40 1.88 22.05
CA ASP A 75 3.11 3.02 21.49
C ASP A 75 2.77 4.28 22.27
N PRO A 76 3.76 4.94 22.92
CA PRO A 76 3.50 6.09 23.77
C PRO A 76 3.15 7.37 23.02
N VAL A 77 3.45 7.41 21.71
CA VAL A 77 3.13 8.56 20.85
C VAL A 77 1.70 8.46 20.33
N PHE A 78 1.30 7.28 19.86
CA PHE A 78 -0.06 7.06 19.34
C PHE A 78 -1.07 6.70 20.46
N GLY A 79 -0.62 6.43 21.69
CA GLY A 79 -1.50 6.05 22.80
C GLY A 79 -2.26 4.74 22.57
N LEU A 80 -1.77 3.88 21.69
CA LEU A 80 -2.42 2.66 21.24
C LEU A 80 -1.45 1.48 21.21
N ARG A 81 -2.00 0.28 21.34
CA ARG A 81 -1.24 -0.93 21.07
C ARG A 81 -1.18 -1.17 19.57
N LEU A 82 0.01 -1.21 19.01
CA LEU A 82 0.25 -1.32 17.57
C LEU A 82 0.99 -2.61 17.21
N GLN A 83 0.74 -3.09 16.00
CA GLN A 83 1.60 -4.06 15.35
C GLN A 83 2.88 -3.34 14.91
N SER A 84 4.01 -3.84 15.33
CA SER A 84 5.31 -3.25 14.98
C SER A 84 6.43 -4.27 15.10
N VAL A 85 7.43 -4.14 14.24
CA VAL A 85 8.57 -5.06 14.18
C VAL A 85 9.78 -4.41 14.84
N PRO A 86 10.39 -5.02 15.88
CA PRO A 86 11.65 -4.55 16.41
C PRO A 86 12.72 -4.55 15.30
N ARG A 87 13.47 -3.46 15.14
CA ARG A 87 14.46 -3.33 14.06
C ARG A 87 15.50 -4.46 14.08
N GLN A 88 15.89 -4.90 15.25
CA GLN A 88 16.82 -6.02 15.45
C GLN A 88 16.27 -7.40 14.99
N ARG A 89 14.95 -7.53 14.83
CA ARG A 89 14.29 -8.74 14.34
C ARG A 89 14.04 -8.71 12.83
N ILE A 90 14.39 -7.62 12.15
CA ILE A 90 14.24 -7.51 10.70
C ILE A 90 15.40 -8.23 10.03
N ARG A 91 15.08 -9.31 9.30
CA ARG A 91 16.04 -10.04 8.47
C ARG A 91 16.22 -9.40 7.10
N THR A 92 15.12 -8.97 6.48
CA THR A 92 15.11 -8.42 5.12
C THR A 92 14.15 -7.24 5.03
N VAL A 93 14.57 -6.21 4.32
CA VAL A 93 13.72 -5.07 3.93
C VAL A 93 13.49 -5.14 2.42
N TYR A 94 12.23 -5.09 2.01
CA TYR A 94 11.82 -5.05 0.62
C TYR A 94 11.44 -3.62 0.25
N ASP A 95 12.17 -3.06 -0.72
CA ASP A 95 11.95 -1.72 -1.26
C ASP A 95 11.23 -1.82 -2.62
N PRO A 96 10.06 -1.20 -2.78
CA PRO A 96 9.32 -1.22 -4.04
C PRO A 96 10.09 -0.66 -5.23
N ARG A 97 10.91 0.37 -5.03
CA ARG A 97 11.72 0.99 -6.09
C ARG A 97 12.79 0.04 -6.60
N ARG A 98 13.50 -0.61 -5.68
CA ARG A 98 14.49 -1.65 -6.03
C ARG A 98 13.84 -2.86 -6.70
N THR A 99 12.59 -3.16 -6.36
CA THR A 99 11.84 -4.23 -7.01
C THR A 99 11.56 -3.89 -8.46
N LEU A 100 11.08 -2.67 -8.75
CA LEU A 100 10.85 -2.22 -10.12
C LEU A 100 12.13 -2.18 -10.95
N GLU A 101 13.22 -1.66 -10.38
CA GLU A 101 14.55 -1.62 -10.99
C GLU A 101 15.01 -3.04 -11.36
N ARG A 102 15.02 -3.97 -10.41
CA ARG A 102 15.39 -5.38 -10.62
C ARG A 102 14.54 -6.06 -11.69
N LEU A 103 13.21 -5.80 -11.69
CA LEU A 103 12.31 -6.32 -12.72
C LEU A 103 12.66 -5.79 -14.12
N GLY A 104 13.00 -4.50 -14.22
CA GLY A 104 13.44 -3.87 -15.47
C GLY A 104 14.75 -4.45 -15.98
N GLU A 105 15.73 -4.66 -15.10
CA GLU A 105 17.05 -5.20 -15.45
C GLU A 105 17.00 -6.66 -15.94
N ARG A 106 16.27 -7.53 -15.23
CA ARG A 106 16.19 -8.96 -15.59
C ARG A 106 15.17 -9.29 -16.67
N GLY A 107 14.27 -8.34 -16.96
CA GLY A 107 13.08 -8.59 -17.77
C GLY A 107 11.98 -9.37 -17.02
N PRO A 108 10.75 -9.35 -17.56
CA PRO A 108 9.60 -10.02 -16.93
C PRO A 108 9.70 -11.55 -17.07
N GLY A 109 9.45 -12.26 -15.98
CA GLY A 109 9.39 -13.74 -15.97
C GLY A 109 7.99 -14.28 -16.25
N ASP A 110 6.96 -13.45 -16.18
CA ASP A 110 5.57 -13.83 -16.39
C ASP A 110 4.72 -12.63 -16.88
N PRO A 111 3.45 -12.86 -17.30
CA PRO A 111 2.58 -11.79 -17.79
C PRO A 111 2.24 -10.71 -16.75
N LEU A 112 2.20 -11.04 -15.46
CA LEU A 112 1.92 -10.05 -14.41
C LEU A 112 3.09 -9.07 -14.25
N GLU A 113 4.32 -9.57 -14.25
CA GLU A 113 5.51 -8.74 -14.22
C GLU A 113 5.63 -7.88 -15.48
N ALA A 114 5.29 -8.44 -16.66
CA ALA A 114 5.24 -7.68 -17.91
C ALA A 114 4.21 -6.54 -17.86
N ASP A 115 3.04 -6.78 -17.27
CA ASP A 115 2.02 -5.76 -17.11
C ASP A 115 2.44 -4.70 -16.07
N ALA A 116 3.09 -5.10 -14.97
CA ALA A 116 3.63 -4.16 -13.97
C ALA A 116 4.71 -3.23 -14.56
N LEU A 117 5.63 -3.77 -15.35
CA LEU A 117 6.62 -2.96 -16.07
C LEU A 117 5.97 -2.03 -17.09
N ALA A 118 4.97 -2.53 -17.83
CA ALA A 118 4.30 -1.74 -18.86
C ALA A 118 3.48 -0.58 -18.28
N VAL A 119 2.79 -0.78 -17.15
CA VAL A 119 2.07 0.33 -16.49
C VAL A 119 3.03 1.31 -15.85
N ALA A 120 4.14 0.87 -15.26
CA ALA A 120 5.15 1.77 -14.73
C ALA A 120 5.79 2.64 -15.84
N ALA A 121 6.11 2.05 -17.00
CA ALA A 121 6.59 2.78 -18.16
C ALA A 121 5.57 3.80 -18.68
N LEU A 122 4.29 3.42 -18.75
CA LEU A 122 3.21 4.34 -19.13
C LEU A 122 3.14 5.55 -18.21
N LEU A 123 3.25 5.35 -16.88
CA LEU A 123 3.21 6.45 -15.91
C LEU A 123 4.45 7.34 -16.02
N HIS A 124 5.64 6.74 -16.19
CA HIS A 124 6.88 7.45 -16.41
C HIS A 124 6.80 8.39 -17.63
N GLU A 125 6.35 7.85 -18.76
CA GLU A 125 6.22 8.60 -20.01
C GLU A 125 5.12 9.67 -19.96
N ALA A 126 3.93 9.31 -19.48
CA ALA A 126 2.78 10.22 -19.46
C ALA A 126 2.92 11.37 -18.48
N ALA A 127 3.58 11.15 -17.34
CA ALA A 127 3.77 12.15 -16.30
C ALA A 127 5.14 12.85 -16.36
N GLY A 128 6.10 12.34 -17.15
CA GLY A 128 7.47 12.87 -17.20
C GLY A 128 8.25 12.70 -15.89
N VAL A 129 7.85 11.76 -15.02
CA VAL A 129 8.51 11.53 -13.72
C VAL A 129 9.68 10.57 -13.84
N ALA A 130 10.66 10.69 -12.96
CA ALA A 130 11.80 9.76 -12.93
C ALA A 130 11.34 8.33 -12.59
N GLN A 131 11.92 7.32 -13.21
CA GLN A 131 11.64 5.91 -12.86
C GLN A 131 11.93 5.60 -11.39
N THR A 132 12.92 6.28 -10.80
CA THR A 132 13.26 6.16 -9.37
C THR A 132 12.19 6.68 -8.42
N SER A 133 11.20 7.41 -8.92
CA SER A 133 10.00 7.81 -8.17
C SER A 133 8.91 6.73 -8.17
N LEU A 134 9.05 5.68 -8.97
CA LEU A 134 8.08 4.60 -9.10
C LEU A 134 8.59 3.32 -8.41
N GLY A 135 7.65 2.53 -7.90
CA GLY A 135 7.96 1.24 -7.30
C GLY A 135 6.84 0.23 -7.45
N VAL A 136 7.18 -1.05 -7.44
CA VAL A 136 6.23 -2.17 -7.41
C VAL A 136 6.23 -2.78 -6.02
N SER A 137 5.06 -2.85 -5.40
CA SER A 137 4.86 -3.43 -4.06
C SER A 137 3.97 -4.69 -4.09
N GLY A 138 3.33 -4.97 -2.99
CA GLY A 138 2.39 -6.10 -2.88
C GLY A 138 3.04 -7.46 -3.05
N SER A 139 2.28 -8.38 -3.63
CA SER A 139 2.73 -9.77 -3.79
C SER A 139 3.86 -9.94 -4.81
N LEU A 140 3.95 -9.06 -5.81
CA LEU A 140 5.04 -9.02 -6.78
C LEU A 140 6.39 -8.74 -6.10
N MET A 141 6.45 -7.73 -5.24
CA MET A 141 7.68 -7.38 -4.50
C MET A 141 8.20 -8.53 -3.66
N LEU A 142 7.31 -9.37 -3.18
CA LEU A 142 7.60 -10.47 -2.24
C LEU A 142 7.83 -11.81 -2.92
N ASP A 143 7.76 -11.89 -4.25
CA ASP A 143 7.76 -13.14 -5.01
C ASP A 143 6.69 -14.14 -4.52
N LEU A 144 5.53 -13.61 -4.09
CA LEU A 144 4.38 -14.36 -3.57
C LEU A 144 3.12 -14.14 -4.44
N HIS A 145 3.28 -13.62 -5.65
CA HIS A 145 2.17 -13.37 -6.56
C HIS A 145 1.65 -14.66 -7.23
N ARG A 146 0.47 -14.54 -7.80
CA ARG A 146 -0.19 -15.55 -8.64
C ARG A 146 -0.56 -14.91 -9.98
N PRO A 147 -0.89 -15.69 -11.00
CA PRO A 147 -1.36 -15.13 -12.27
C PRO A 147 -2.55 -14.17 -12.15
N SER A 148 -3.40 -14.38 -11.13
CA SER A 148 -4.58 -13.55 -10.83
C SER A 148 -4.30 -12.40 -9.87
N SER A 149 -3.06 -12.19 -9.43
CA SER A 149 -2.73 -11.10 -8.52
C SER A 149 -2.91 -9.74 -9.19
N ASP A 150 -3.23 -8.74 -8.37
CA ASP A 150 -3.26 -7.33 -8.66
C ASP A 150 -1.86 -6.75 -8.89
N ILE A 151 -1.80 -5.56 -9.48
CA ILE A 151 -0.58 -4.76 -9.59
C ILE A 151 -0.66 -3.64 -8.57
N ASP A 152 0.25 -3.65 -7.60
CA ASP A 152 0.40 -2.60 -6.60
C ASP A 152 1.58 -1.69 -7.00
N LEU A 153 1.30 -0.47 -7.47
CA LEU A 153 2.31 0.54 -7.75
C LEU A 153 2.36 1.59 -6.65
N ILE A 154 3.53 2.15 -6.47
CA ILE A 154 3.75 3.28 -5.56
C ILE A 154 4.46 4.39 -6.32
N VAL A 155 4.00 5.61 -6.12
CA VAL A 155 4.64 6.84 -6.57
C VAL A 155 5.17 7.57 -5.35
N TYR A 156 6.47 7.79 -5.30
CA TYR A 156 7.16 8.46 -4.21
C TYR A 156 7.49 9.91 -4.56
N GLY A 157 7.26 10.80 -3.62
CA GLY A 157 7.50 12.23 -3.72
C GLY A 157 6.24 13.02 -4.06
N GLU A 158 6.11 14.22 -3.47
CA GLU A 158 4.92 15.05 -3.61
C GLU A 158 4.73 15.51 -5.06
N SER A 159 5.78 16.05 -5.69
CA SER A 159 5.71 16.51 -7.09
C SER A 159 5.37 15.36 -8.03
N ALA A 160 6.14 14.27 -8.00
CA ALA A 160 5.91 13.11 -8.85
C ALA A 160 4.50 12.51 -8.67
N SER A 161 3.99 12.47 -7.43
CA SER A 161 2.64 12.01 -7.14
C SER A 161 1.57 12.88 -7.78
N ARG A 162 1.73 14.21 -7.74
CA ARG A 162 0.79 15.15 -8.36
C ARG A 162 0.83 15.05 -9.88
N ASP A 163 2.03 14.95 -10.47
CA ASP A 163 2.21 14.82 -11.91
C ASP A 163 1.59 13.51 -12.43
N VAL A 164 1.83 12.38 -11.76
CA VAL A 164 1.20 11.10 -12.11
C VAL A 164 -0.32 11.15 -11.91
N HIS A 165 -0.82 11.78 -10.85
CA HIS A 165 -2.25 11.93 -10.63
C HIS A 165 -2.91 12.71 -11.79
N GLN A 166 -2.32 13.81 -12.25
CA GLN A 166 -2.82 14.58 -13.40
C GLN A 166 -2.74 13.79 -14.71
N ALA A 167 -1.62 13.09 -14.93
CA ALA A 167 -1.48 12.22 -16.12
C ALA A 167 -2.55 11.12 -16.16
N LEU A 168 -2.87 10.49 -15.02
CA LEU A 168 -3.95 9.50 -14.92
C LEU A 168 -5.33 10.08 -15.24
N LEU A 169 -5.63 11.30 -14.77
CA LEU A 169 -6.88 11.98 -15.14
C LEU A 169 -6.98 12.19 -16.64
N HIS A 170 -5.88 12.60 -17.28
CA HIS A 170 -5.82 12.82 -18.73
C HIS A 170 -5.97 11.50 -19.50
N LEU A 171 -5.21 10.48 -19.17
CA LEU A 171 -5.28 9.14 -19.79
C LEU A 171 -6.68 8.52 -19.71
N LEU A 172 -7.37 8.71 -18.57
CA LEU A 172 -8.72 8.23 -18.37
C LEU A 172 -9.77 9.04 -19.14
N HIS A 173 -9.52 10.32 -19.40
CA HIS A 173 -10.39 11.17 -20.21
C HIS A 173 -10.28 10.82 -21.69
N GLU A 174 -9.09 10.56 -22.17
CA GLU A 174 -8.84 10.16 -23.57
C GLU A 174 -9.33 8.76 -23.93
N GLY A 175 -9.73 7.98 -22.94
CA GLY A 175 -10.27 6.64 -23.17
C GLY A 175 -9.25 5.65 -23.73
N GLN A 176 -7.99 5.76 -23.34
CA GLN A 176 -6.95 4.83 -23.76
C GLN A 176 -7.27 3.41 -23.31
N ALA A 177 -7.46 2.51 -24.26
CA ALA A 177 -8.01 1.16 -24.07
C ALA A 177 -7.23 0.27 -23.09
N ARG A 178 -5.98 0.62 -22.76
CA ARG A 178 -5.12 -0.16 -21.86
C ARG A 178 -5.33 0.18 -20.39
N LEU A 179 -5.82 1.41 -20.09
CA LEU A 179 -6.07 1.90 -18.73
C LEU A 179 -7.51 2.40 -18.65
N ARG A 180 -8.28 1.86 -17.72
CA ARG A 180 -9.68 2.25 -17.54
C ARG A 180 -10.13 2.16 -16.09
N ARG A 181 -11.23 2.80 -15.77
CA ARG A 181 -11.95 2.56 -14.51
C ARG A 181 -12.59 1.17 -14.47
N PRO A 182 -12.83 0.61 -13.28
CA PRO A 182 -13.65 -0.60 -13.14
C PRO A 182 -15.04 -0.39 -13.77
N ASN A 183 -15.54 -1.42 -14.42
CA ASN A 183 -16.93 -1.44 -14.93
C ASN A 183 -17.91 -1.72 -13.76
N PRO A 184 -19.25 -1.65 -13.98
CA PRO A 184 -20.25 -1.86 -12.91
C PRO A 184 -20.15 -3.22 -12.21
N GLU A 185 -19.82 -4.30 -12.92
CA GLU A 185 -19.66 -5.64 -12.34
C GLU A 185 -18.40 -5.74 -11.47
N GLU A 186 -17.30 -5.18 -11.96
CA GLU A 186 -16.05 -5.07 -11.21
C GLU A 186 -16.21 -4.19 -9.96
N LEU A 187 -16.99 -3.11 -10.06
CA LEU A 187 -17.33 -2.26 -8.91
C LEU A 187 -18.18 -3.00 -7.87
N ALA A 188 -19.12 -3.85 -8.30
CA ALA A 188 -19.92 -4.66 -7.40
C ALA A 188 -19.06 -5.67 -6.64
N THR A 189 -18.10 -6.29 -7.31
CA THR A 189 -17.11 -7.20 -6.70
C THR A 189 -16.26 -6.47 -5.67
N LEU A 190 -15.65 -5.34 -6.04
CA LEU A 190 -14.85 -4.51 -5.14
C LEU A 190 -15.66 -4.04 -3.92
N HIS A 191 -16.92 -3.63 -4.12
CA HIS A 191 -17.79 -3.24 -3.02
C HIS A 191 -18.02 -4.38 -2.03
N ALA A 192 -18.28 -5.60 -2.54
CA ALA A 192 -18.48 -6.77 -1.70
C ALA A 192 -17.24 -7.12 -0.87
N GLU A 193 -16.05 -6.98 -1.44
CA GLU A 193 -14.78 -7.22 -0.77
C GLU A 193 -14.46 -6.17 0.31
N HIS A 194 -14.77 -4.89 0.05
CA HIS A 194 -14.50 -3.79 0.99
C HIS A 194 -15.60 -3.56 2.03
N ARG A 195 -16.78 -4.11 1.83
CA ARG A 195 -17.95 -3.88 2.70
C ARG A 195 -17.72 -4.19 4.19
N PRO A 196 -16.97 -5.23 4.57
CA PRO A 196 -16.71 -5.52 5.98
C PRO A 196 -15.98 -4.37 6.72
N ASP A 197 -15.07 -3.69 6.02
CA ASP A 197 -14.22 -2.65 6.58
C ASP A 197 -14.75 -1.23 6.34
N THR A 198 -15.63 -1.07 5.33
CA THR A 198 -16.17 0.24 4.95
C THR A 198 -17.67 0.12 4.61
N PRO A 199 -18.55 0.30 5.60
CA PRO A 199 -20.00 0.08 5.43
C PRO A 199 -20.67 1.21 4.65
N LEU A 200 -20.36 1.35 3.36
CA LEU A 200 -21.01 2.27 2.44
C LEU A 200 -22.09 1.55 1.61
N SER A 201 -23.14 2.27 1.23
CA SER A 201 -24.05 1.77 0.19
C SER A 201 -23.33 1.66 -1.15
N PHE A 202 -23.76 0.75 -2.02
CA PHE A 202 -23.16 0.60 -3.35
C PHE A 202 -23.13 1.91 -4.13
N ASP A 203 -24.21 2.69 -4.11
CA ASP A 203 -24.28 3.97 -4.81
C ASP A 203 -23.26 5.00 -4.28
N ALA A 204 -23.08 5.05 -2.95
CA ALA A 204 -22.07 5.92 -2.36
C ALA A 204 -20.64 5.47 -2.73
N PHE A 205 -20.39 4.16 -2.70
CA PHE A 205 -19.14 3.57 -3.11
C PHE A 205 -18.85 3.85 -4.60
N ALA A 206 -19.79 3.60 -5.50
CA ALA A 206 -19.66 3.85 -6.94
C ALA A 206 -19.37 5.33 -7.25
N ARG A 207 -20.05 6.27 -6.55
CA ARG A 207 -19.75 7.70 -6.69
C ARG A 207 -18.32 8.07 -6.25
N LEU A 208 -17.81 7.44 -5.19
CA LEU A 208 -16.43 7.64 -4.77
C LEU A 208 -15.45 7.07 -5.80
N GLN A 209 -15.69 5.86 -6.26
CA GLN A 209 -14.83 5.21 -7.25
C GLN A 209 -14.79 5.94 -8.59
N ALA A 210 -15.88 6.57 -9.02
CA ALA A 210 -15.91 7.38 -10.22
C ALA A 210 -14.96 8.61 -10.18
N ARG A 211 -14.59 9.07 -8.99
CA ARG A 211 -13.66 10.21 -8.78
C ARG A 211 -12.21 9.78 -8.59
N LYS A 212 -11.98 8.52 -8.19
CA LYS A 212 -10.63 8.02 -7.95
C LYS A 212 -9.90 7.75 -9.26
N VAL A 213 -8.59 7.90 -9.21
CA VAL A 213 -7.67 7.56 -10.31
C VAL A 213 -6.62 6.54 -9.89
N ASN A 214 -6.72 6.03 -8.68
CA ASN A 214 -5.75 5.13 -8.08
C ASN A 214 -6.21 3.67 -8.01
N GLU A 215 -7.47 3.38 -8.32
CA GLU A 215 -8.03 2.02 -8.42
C GLU A 215 -8.54 1.83 -9.86
N LEU A 216 -7.75 1.16 -10.68
CA LEU A 216 -7.93 1.10 -12.13
C LEU A 216 -7.83 -0.34 -12.65
N ARG A 217 -8.06 -0.49 -13.95
CA ARG A 217 -7.77 -1.71 -14.70
C ARG A 217 -6.75 -1.39 -15.80
N PHE A 218 -5.62 -2.07 -15.75
CA PHE A 218 -4.62 -2.03 -16.82
C PHE A 218 -4.61 -3.37 -17.56
N ARG A 219 -4.92 -3.35 -18.85
CA ARG A 219 -5.10 -4.57 -19.67
C ARG A 219 -6.06 -5.59 -19.05
N GLY A 220 -7.11 -5.11 -18.36
CA GLY A 220 -8.08 -5.92 -17.65
C GLY A 220 -7.68 -6.34 -16.22
N ARG A 221 -6.43 -6.16 -15.84
CA ARG A 221 -5.90 -6.51 -14.52
C ARG A 221 -6.16 -5.39 -13.52
N GLU A 222 -6.53 -5.77 -12.31
CA GLU A 222 -6.65 -4.83 -11.19
C GLU A 222 -5.31 -4.16 -10.90
N THR A 223 -5.35 -2.83 -10.81
CA THR A 223 -4.14 -2.02 -10.63
C THR A 223 -4.43 -0.95 -9.58
N PHE A 224 -3.68 -0.96 -8.50
CA PHE A 224 -3.73 0.03 -7.45
C PHE A 224 -2.47 0.89 -7.47
N ILE A 225 -2.65 2.22 -7.46
CA ILE A 225 -1.55 3.18 -7.48
C ILE A 225 -1.62 3.98 -6.19
N ARG A 226 -0.58 3.92 -5.38
CA ARG A 226 -0.48 4.64 -4.11
C ARG A 226 0.46 5.82 -4.26
N PHE A 227 0.03 6.98 -3.78
CA PHE A 227 0.82 8.21 -3.77
C PHE A 227 1.36 8.46 -2.37
N LEU A 228 2.67 8.65 -2.26
CA LEU A 228 3.36 8.83 -0.99
C LEU A 228 4.25 10.07 -1.01
N LYS A 229 4.18 10.86 0.05
CA LYS A 229 5.22 11.83 0.34
C LYS A 229 6.48 11.11 0.84
N LEU A 230 7.64 11.70 0.61
CA LEU A 230 8.88 11.28 1.24
C LEU A 230 8.99 11.86 2.65
N PRO A 231 9.74 11.23 3.57
CA PRO A 231 9.91 11.76 4.93
C PRO A 231 10.42 13.19 4.96
N GLU A 232 11.31 13.56 4.06
CA GLU A 232 11.86 14.92 3.92
C GLU A 232 10.87 15.97 3.40
N GLU A 233 9.73 15.52 2.87
CA GLU A 233 8.62 16.39 2.43
C GLU A 233 7.56 16.58 3.51
N THR A 234 7.82 16.06 4.70
CA THR A 234 6.94 16.21 5.87
C THR A 234 7.72 16.90 7.00
N ASP A 235 7.11 17.91 7.59
CA ASP A 235 7.70 18.65 8.72
C ASP A 235 7.50 17.92 10.07
N GLU A 236 7.20 16.63 10.05
CA GLU A 236 6.88 15.86 11.26
C GLU A 236 7.91 14.77 11.50
N GLN A 237 8.33 14.63 12.76
CA GLN A 237 9.11 13.51 13.24
C GLN A 237 8.30 12.69 14.25
N TYR A 238 8.71 11.42 14.45
CA TYR A 238 8.08 10.59 15.47
C TYR A 238 8.28 11.21 16.85
N GLY A 239 7.18 11.48 17.54
CA GLY A 239 7.17 12.09 18.87
C GLY A 239 6.89 13.59 18.90
N ASP A 240 6.86 14.29 17.78
CA ASP A 240 6.49 15.73 17.72
C ASP A 240 5.05 15.97 18.19
N ARG A 241 4.19 15.01 17.97
CA ARG A 241 2.81 15.00 18.47
C ARG A 241 2.58 13.75 19.30
N ARG A 242 1.76 13.88 20.32
CA ARG A 242 1.28 12.77 21.13
C ARG A 242 -0.24 12.69 20.99
N PHE A 243 -0.74 11.47 20.83
CA PHE A 243 -2.16 11.20 20.64
C PHE A 243 -2.68 10.44 21.84
N ASP A 244 -3.63 11.04 22.57
CA ASP A 244 -4.30 10.39 23.69
C ASP A 244 -5.77 10.12 23.28
N PRO A 245 -6.16 8.85 23.02
CA PRO A 245 -7.53 8.51 22.66
C PRO A 245 -8.50 8.86 23.82
N LEU A 246 -9.46 9.75 23.55
CA LEU A 246 -10.43 10.16 24.57
C LEU A 246 -11.78 9.48 24.37
N LYS A 247 -12.42 9.74 23.22
CA LYS A 247 -13.75 9.20 22.89
C LYS A 247 -14.01 9.27 21.40
N GLN A 248 -14.97 8.49 20.94
CA GLN A 248 -15.55 8.67 19.61
C GLN A 248 -16.53 9.84 19.62
N VAL A 249 -16.46 10.66 18.58
CA VAL A 249 -17.37 11.79 18.35
C VAL A 249 -17.82 11.78 16.89
N GLU A 250 -19.03 12.22 16.65
CA GLU A 250 -19.51 12.54 15.31
C GLU A 250 -19.31 14.02 15.06
N ILE A 251 -18.67 14.37 13.96
CA ILE A 251 -18.47 15.76 13.54
C ILE A 251 -19.06 15.97 12.15
N ARG A 252 -19.60 17.16 11.91
CA ARG A 252 -20.00 17.64 10.59
C ARG A 252 -19.14 18.86 10.27
N ALA A 253 -18.34 18.74 9.22
CA ALA A 253 -17.40 19.78 8.82
C ALA A 253 -17.45 20.01 7.31
N ARG A 254 -17.00 21.18 6.87
CA ARG A 254 -16.78 21.48 5.46
C ARG A 254 -15.29 21.37 5.17
N VAL A 255 -14.93 20.58 4.14
CA VAL A 255 -13.54 20.52 3.66
C VAL A 255 -13.16 21.88 3.09
N ALA A 256 -12.14 22.48 3.66
CA ALA A 256 -11.57 23.75 3.23
C ALA A 256 -10.28 23.57 2.40
N ASP A 257 -9.57 22.46 2.62
CA ASP A 257 -8.34 22.11 1.90
C ASP A 257 -8.28 20.59 1.66
N ASP A 258 -8.16 20.19 0.40
CA ASP A 258 -8.07 18.80 -0.05
C ASP A 258 -6.77 18.49 -0.82
N ARG A 259 -5.78 19.40 -0.77
CA ARG A 259 -4.53 19.26 -1.53
C ARG A 259 -3.80 17.94 -1.25
N ASP A 260 -3.91 17.43 -0.03
CA ASP A 260 -3.25 16.20 0.42
C ASP A 260 -4.19 14.98 0.44
N ALA A 261 -5.38 15.11 -0.16
CA ALA A 261 -6.36 14.02 -0.25
C ALA A 261 -5.89 12.82 -1.09
N ILE A 262 -4.97 13.04 -2.04
CA ILE A 262 -4.44 11.99 -2.91
C ILE A 262 -3.43 11.08 -2.22
N PHE A 263 -2.80 11.54 -1.14
CA PHE A 263 -1.70 10.82 -0.48
C PHE A 263 -2.18 9.73 0.49
N THR A 264 -1.27 8.84 0.84
CA THR A 264 -1.45 7.89 1.93
C THR A 264 -0.44 8.23 3.05
N PRO A 265 -0.93 8.58 4.27
CA PRO A 265 -2.32 8.82 4.63
C PRO A 265 -2.88 10.10 3.98
N CYS A 266 -4.18 10.09 3.65
CA CYS A 266 -4.84 11.30 3.15
C CYS A 266 -5.06 12.31 4.28
N ARG A 267 -4.95 13.61 3.94
CA ARG A 267 -5.22 14.72 4.87
C ARG A 267 -6.22 15.68 4.25
N TYR A 268 -7.11 16.21 5.09
CA TYR A 268 -8.08 17.24 4.74
C TYR A 268 -8.01 18.36 5.78
N GLY A 269 -7.97 19.61 5.32
CA GLY A 269 -8.25 20.76 6.17
C GLY A 269 -9.76 20.95 6.30
N VAL A 270 -10.26 21.15 7.50
CA VAL A 270 -11.68 21.37 7.80
C VAL A 270 -11.87 22.62 8.65
#